data_4704f3320f42111f5fa486bc7d977091
#
_entry.id   4704f3320f42111f5fa486bc7d977091
#
_cell.length_a   1.000
_cell.length_b   1.000
_cell.length_c   1.000
_cell.angle_alpha   90.00
_cell.angle_beta   90.00
_cell.angle_gamma   90.00
#
_symmetry.space_group_name_H-M   'P 1'
#
loop_
_entity.id
_entity.type
_entity.pdbx_description
1 polymer ?
#
loop_
_entity_poly.entity_id
_entity_poly.type
_entity_poly.pdbx_seq_one_letter_code
_entity_poly.pdbx_strand_id
1 'polypeptide(L)'
;MIEVSEDIVLYPLSVDDIFKIFNTLNNEREYMREWLPFVDATKEAEDTENYVRYVLQTADKQFTIYYKDQFVGLIGFKDTDSDNKKTEIGYWLSQYAQGKGIMIQSVAKLIEHAFGELDMNRIQIKVAVGNDKSRRIPEKLGFQM
;
A
#
# COMPACT_ATOMS: atom_id res chain seq x y z
N MET A 1 -11.73 0.34 9.58
CA MET A 1 -10.70 1.37 9.87
C MET A 1 -9.65 0.79 10.80
N ILE A 2 -8.39 1.02 10.47
CA ILE A 2 -7.28 0.58 11.33
C ILE A 2 -6.52 1.82 11.80
N GLU A 3 -6.51 2.07 13.09
CA GLU A 3 -5.73 3.16 13.67
C GLU A 3 -4.29 2.70 13.88
N VAL A 4 -3.37 3.31 13.15
CA VAL A 4 -1.94 2.98 13.25
C VAL A 4 -1.30 3.79 14.37
N SER A 5 -1.60 5.09 14.42
CA SER A 5 -1.15 6.00 15.46
C SER A 5 -2.14 7.15 15.56
N GLU A 6 -1.84 8.13 16.41
CA GLU A 6 -2.67 9.32 16.54
C GLU A 6 -2.86 10.05 15.19
N ASP A 7 -1.80 10.08 14.36
CA ASP A 7 -1.80 10.81 13.11
C ASP A 7 -2.04 9.93 11.87
N ILE A 8 -1.95 8.61 11.99
CA ILE A 8 -1.98 7.69 10.85
C ILE A 8 -3.17 6.75 10.97
N VAL A 9 -4.03 6.76 9.95
CA VAL A 9 -5.21 5.89 9.89
C VAL A 9 -5.28 5.21 8.53
N LEU A 10 -5.65 3.94 8.52
CA LEU A 10 -5.90 3.17 7.29
C LEU A 10 -7.41 2.98 7.13
N TYR A 11 -7.94 3.38 5.98
CA TYR A 11 -9.35 3.16 5.65
C TYR A 11 -9.47 2.12 4.54
N PRO A 12 -10.49 1.26 4.59
CA PRO A 12 -10.71 0.30 3.50
C PRO A 12 -10.86 1.03 2.17
N LEU A 13 -10.23 0.49 1.13
CA LEU A 13 -10.32 1.05 -0.22
C LEU A 13 -11.78 1.06 -0.68
N SER A 14 -12.19 2.16 -1.31
CA SER A 14 -13.54 2.28 -1.85
C SER A 14 -13.52 3.01 -3.19
N VAL A 15 -14.64 2.96 -3.92
CA VAL A 15 -14.77 3.68 -5.19
C VAL A 15 -14.67 5.20 -5.02
N ASP A 16 -14.95 5.70 -3.82
CA ASP A 16 -14.82 7.13 -3.53
C ASP A 16 -13.36 7.60 -3.53
N ASP A 17 -12.41 6.68 -3.51
CA ASP A 17 -10.98 7.00 -3.47
C ASP A 17 -10.36 7.16 -4.85
N ILE A 18 -11.10 6.85 -5.92
CA ILE A 18 -10.56 6.79 -7.29
C ILE A 18 -9.84 8.08 -7.70
N PHE A 19 -10.49 9.23 -7.51
CA PHE A 19 -9.91 10.51 -7.91
C PHE A 19 -8.72 10.91 -7.05
N LYS A 20 -8.76 10.60 -5.75
CA LYS A 20 -7.65 10.88 -4.85
C LYS A 20 -6.40 10.10 -5.27
N ILE A 21 -6.58 8.83 -5.60
CA ILE A 21 -5.49 7.95 -6.05
C ILE A 21 -4.92 8.45 -7.37
N PHE A 22 -5.80 8.67 -8.36
CA PHE A 22 -5.37 9.11 -9.67
C PHE A 22 -4.65 10.45 -9.62
N ASN A 23 -5.20 11.43 -8.89
CA ASN A 23 -4.61 12.75 -8.79
C ASN A 23 -3.22 12.70 -8.15
N THR A 24 -3.03 11.90 -7.12
CA THR A 24 -1.73 11.76 -6.46
C THR A 24 -0.71 11.14 -7.42
N LEU A 25 -1.07 10.06 -8.09
CA LEU A 25 -0.18 9.40 -9.04
C LEU A 25 0.16 10.33 -10.22
N ASN A 26 -0.84 11.04 -10.72
CA ASN A 26 -0.66 11.93 -11.87
C ASN A 26 0.21 13.14 -11.53
N ASN A 27 0.04 13.71 -10.34
CA ASN A 27 0.83 14.87 -9.89
C ASN A 27 2.28 14.50 -9.58
N GLU A 28 2.55 13.24 -9.24
CA GLU A 28 3.88 12.78 -8.86
C GLU A 28 4.43 11.75 -9.83
N ARG A 29 4.02 11.83 -11.08
CA ARG A 29 4.31 10.81 -12.09
C ARG A 29 5.81 10.53 -12.26
N GLU A 30 6.63 11.58 -12.30
CA GLU A 30 8.08 11.42 -12.46
C GLU A 30 8.71 10.66 -11.28
N TYR A 31 8.29 10.98 -10.07
CA TYR A 31 8.77 10.29 -8.88
C TYR A 31 8.28 8.84 -8.85
N MET A 32 6.99 8.64 -9.10
CA MET A 32 6.37 7.30 -9.00
C MET A 32 6.83 6.35 -10.09
N ARG A 33 7.15 6.87 -11.27
CA ARG A 33 7.56 6.06 -12.42
C ARG A 33 8.76 5.16 -12.13
N GLU A 34 9.69 5.62 -11.31
CA GLU A 34 10.88 4.85 -10.99
C GLU A 34 10.57 3.58 -10.19
N TRP A 35 9.47 3.58 -9.45
CA TRP A 35 9.17 2.51 -8.51
C TRP A 35 7.90 1.75 -8.83
N LEU A 36 6.98 2.37 -9.57
CA LEU A 36 5.67 1.80 -9.90
C LEU A 36 5.51 1.71 -11.41
N PRO A 37 5.82 0.56 -12.01
CA PRO A 37 5.73 0.41 -13.49
C PRO A 37 4.36 0.73 -14.05
N PHE A 38 3.28 0.51 -13.30
CA PHE A 38 1.93 0.75 -13.77
C PHE A 38 1.59 2.24 -13.95
N VAL A 39 2.41 3.15 -13.42
CA VAL A 39 2.14 4.59 -13.52
C VAL A 39 2.10 5.06 -14.96
N ASP A 40 2.97 4.53 -15.82
CA ASP A 40 2.98 4.91 -17.24
C ASP A 40 1.73 4.41 -17.97
N ALA A 41 1.11 3.34 -17.50
CA ALA A 41 -0.14 2.83 -18.06
C ALA A 41 -1.38 3.53 -17.47
N THR A 42 -1.22 4.23 -16.35
CA THR A 42 -2.30 4.96 -15.69
C THR A 42 -2.35 6.37 -16.26
N LYS A 43 -3.11 6.55 -17.35
CA LYS A 43 -3.17 7.83 -18.08
C LYS A 43 -4.38 8.66 -17.73
N GLU A 44 -5.48 8.01 -17.37
CA GLU A 44 -6.77 8.65 -17.09
C GLU A 44 -7.36 8.09 -15.81
N ALA A 45 -8.32 8.83 -15.22
CA ALA A 45 -9.00 8.38 -14.01
C ALA A 45 -9.70 7.04 -14.21
N GLU A 46 -10.15 6.73 -15.43
CA GLU A 46 -10.76 5.45 -15.77
C GLU A 46 -9.82 4.27 -15.50
N ASP A 47 -8.52 4.44 -15.75
CA ASP A 47 -7.53 3.39 -15.48
C ASP A 47 -7.47 3.07 -13.99
N THR A 48 -7.52 4.09 -13.15
CA THR A 48 -7.58 3.91 -11.70
C THR A 48 -8.90 3.29 -11.27
N GLU A 49 -10.00 3.71 -11.88
CA GLU A 49 -11.31 3.14 -11.61
C GLU A 49 -11.31 1.63 -11.88
N ASN A 50 -10.79 1.22 -13.02
CA ASN A 50 -10.71 -0.20 -13.39
C ASN A 50 -9.91 -0.99 -12.36
N TYR A 51 -8.79 -0.43 -11.91
CA TYR A 51 -7.96 -1.06 -10.88
C TYR A 51 -8.71 -1.21 -9.56
N VAL A 52 -9.33 -0.13 -9.09
CA VAL A 52 -10.05 -0.15 -7.81
C VAL A 52 -11.21 -1.14 -7.85
N ARG A 53 -11.99 -1.13 -8.93
CA ARG A 53 -13.12 -2.05 -9.07
C ARG A 53 -12.67 -3.50 -9.13
N TYR A 54 -11.54 -3.77 -9.80
CA TYR A 54 -10.96 -5.10 -9.84
C TYR A 54 -10.55 -5.56 -8.44
N VAL A 55 -9.82 -4.73 -7.72
CA VAL A 55 -9.35 -5.08 -6.36
C VAL A 55 -10.51 -5.35 -5.42
N LEU A 56 -11.59 -4.56 -5.51
CA LEU A 56 -12.77 -4.73 -4.64
C LEU A 56 -13.52 -6.04 -4.89
N GLN A 57 -13.28 -6.68 -6.03
CA GLN A 57 -13.87 -8.00 -6.34
C GLN A 57 -13.01 -9.16 -5.85
N THR A 58 -11.80 -8.90 -5.41
CA THR A 58 -10.87 -9.92 -4.92
C THR A 58 -11.00 -10.09 -3.41
N ALA A 59 -10.39 -11.14 -2.89
CA ALA A 59 -10.29 -11.34 -1.44
C ALA A 59 -9.19 -10.50 -0.81
N ASP A 60 -8.37 -9.85 -1.62
CA ASP A 60 -7.27 -9.02 -1.13
C ASP A 60 -7.78 -7.70 -0.58
N LYS A 61 -7.48 -7.43 0.69
CA LYS A 61 -7.89 -6.19 1.33
C LYS A 61 -6.84 -5.13 1.14
N GLN A 62 -7.26 -3.98 0.61
CA GLN A 62 -6.38 -2.83 0.45
C GLN A 62 -6.95 -1.63 1.19
N PHE A 63 -6.05 -0.73 1.58
CA PHE A 63 -6.39 0.42 2.40
C PHE A 63 -5.76 1.67 1.84
N THR A 64 -6.46 2.79 2.02
CA THR A 64 -5.89 4.12 1.82
C THR A 64 -5.20 4.55 3.10
N ILE A 65 -4.07 5.25 2.96
CA ILE A 65 -3.31 5.76 4.11
C ILE A 65 -3.60 7.25 4.26
N TYR A 66 -4.05 7.62 5.45
CA TYR A 66 -4.27 9.02 5.80
C TYR A 66 -3.29 9.45 6.89
N TYR A 67 -2.65 10.57 6.68
CA TYR A 67 -1.74 11.18 7.65
C TYR A 67 -2.26 12.58 7.95
N LYS A 68 -2.63 12.81 9.22
CA LYS A 68 -3.24 14.08 9.66
C LYS A 68 -4.41 14.47 8.74
N ASP A 69 -5.29 13.51 8.50
CA ASP A 69 -6.50 13.67 7.71
C ASP A 69 -6.27 13.93 6.21
N GLN A 70 -5.05 13.69 5.71
CA GLN A 70 -4.75 13.83 4.28
C GLN A 70 -4.36 12.49 3.67
N PHE A 71 -4.90 12.20 2.48
CA PHE A 71 -4.54 11.00 1.72
C PHE A 71 -3.08 11.08 1.28
N VAL A 72 -2.30 10.05 1.60
CA VAL A 72 -0.87 10.03 1.28
C VAL A 72 -0.40 8.77 0.55
N GLY A 73 -1.21 7.73 0.44
CA GLY A 73 -0.79 6.53 -0.27
C GLY A 73 -1.73 5.35 -0.10
N LEU A 74 -1.27 4.20 -0.59
CA LEU A 74 -2.00 2.93 -0.49
C LEU A 74 -1.12 1.87 0.15
N ILE A 75 -1.76 0.93 0.85
CA ILE A 75 -1.12 -0.25 1.40
C ILE A 75 -2.15 -1.38 1.40
N GLY A 76 -1.73 -2.60 1.16
CA GLY A 76 -2.67 -3.70 1.22
C GLY A 76 -2.05 -5.04 0.95
N PHE A 77 -2.90 -6.06 1.04
CA PHE A 77 -2.53 -7.43 0.73
C PHE A 77 -2.76 -7.69 -0.74
N LYS A 78 -1.94 -8.53 -1.33
CA LYS A 78 -2.13 -8.99 -2.71
C LYS A 78 -1.64 -10.42 -2.84
N ASP A 79 -2.11 -11.10 -3.88
CA ASP A 79 -1.76 -12.48 -4.15
C ASP A 79 -1.95 -13.38 -2.93
N THR A 80 -3.05 -13.16 -2.19
CA THR A 80 -3.34 -13.92 -0.98
C THR A 80 -3.71 -15.35 -1.34
N ASP A 81 -3.00 -16.30 -0.72
CA ASP A 81 -3.24 -17.73 -0.85
C ASP A 81 -3.77 -18.26 0.48
N SER A 82 -5.08 -18.39 0.58
CA SER A 82 -5.73 -18.80 1.82
C SER A 82 -5.42 -20.25 2.20
N ASP A 83 -5.21 -21.12 1.21
CA ASP A 83 -4.89 -22.54 1.45
C ASP A 83 -3.54 -22.70 2.11
N ASN A 84 -2.56 -21.92 1.69
CA ASN A 84 -1.21 -21.95 2.25
C ASN A 84 -0.98 -20.88 3.32
N LYS A 85 -1.99 -20.09 3.63
CA LYS A 85 -1.97 -19.03 4.66
C LYS A 85 -0.82 -18.06 4.45
N LYS A 86 -0.65 -17.60 3.21
CA LYS A 86 0.37 -16.63 2.86
C LYS A 86 -0.23 -15.46 2.09
N THR A 87 0.40 -14.31 2.23
CA THR A 87 0.02 -13.11 1.51
C THR A 87 1.24 -12.24 1.24
N GLU A 88 1.07 -11.28 0.36
CA GLU A 88 2.09 -10.31 0.03
C GLU A 88 1.58 -8.92 0.39
N ILE A 89 2.44 -8.06 0.91
CA ILE A 89 2.09 -6.67 1.18
C ILE A 89 2.73 -5.79 0.12
N GLY A 90 1.89 -4.99 -0.53
CA GLY A 90 2.34 -3.96 -1.48
C GLY A 90 1.94 -2.59 -0.96
N TYR A 91 2.74 -1.58 -1.27
CA TYR A 91 2.48 -0.22 -0.81
C TYR A 91 3.16 0.83 -1.69
N TRP A 92 2.62 2.04 -1.65
CA TRP A 92 3.32 3.23 -2.16
C TRP A 92 2.88 4.44 -1.34
N LEU A 93 3.72 5.47 -1.34
CA LEU A 93 3.52 6.66 -0.53
C LEU A 93 3.91 7.90 -1.35
N SER A 94 3.15 8.97 -1.19
CA SER A 94 3.45 10.24 -1.82
C SER A 94 4.84 10.73 -1.41
N GLN A 95 5.53 11.40 -2.34
CA GLN A 95 6.92 11.82 -2.14
C GLN A 95 7.09 12.70 -0.90
N TYR A 96 6.22 13.66 -0.69
CA TYR A 96 6.36 14.57 0.46
C TYR A 96 5.93 13.95 1.78
N ALA A 97 5.37 12.77 1.77
CA ALA A 97 5.07 12.03 3.00
C ALA A 97 6.20 11.09 3.41
N GLN A 98 7.24 10.97 2.60
CA GLN A 98 8.39 10.12 2.92
C GLN A 98 9.20 10.69 4.08
N GLY A 99 9.93 9.81 4.76
CA GLY A 99 10.82 10.23 5.84
C GLY A 99 10.15 10.55 7.18
N LYS A 100 8.86 10.28 7.32
CA LYS A 100 8.09 10.55 8.54
C LYS A 100 7.74 9.30 9.33
N GLY A 101 8.22 8.13 8.89
CA GLY A 101 7.91 6.87 9.54
C GLY A 101 6.49 6.35 9.27
N ILE A 102 5.77 6.97 8.33
CA ILE A 102 4.38 6.59 8.05
C ILE A 102 4.29 5.15 7.54
N MET A 103 5.11 4.81 6.55
CA MET A 103 5.01 3.51 5.92
C MET A 103 5.48 2.38 6.85
N ILE A 104 6.57 2.58 7.59
CA ILE A 104 7.05 1.53 8.49
C ILE A 104 6.03 1.21 9.58
N GLN A 105 5.36 2.23 10.11
CA GLN A 105 4.31 2.02 11.11
C GLN A 105 3.09 1.35 10.49
N SER A 106 2.71 1.74 9.28
CA SER A 106 1.58 1.15 8.57
C SER A 106 1.83 -0.32 8.23
N VAL A 107 3.02 -0.65 7.73
CA VAL A 107 3.38 -2.03 7.42
C VAL A 107 3.40 -2.88 8.68
N ALA A 108 3.98 -2.38 9.77
CA ALA A 108 4.02 -3.10 11.03
C ALA A 108 2.61 -3.42 11.55
N LYS A 109 1.70 -2.45 11.44
CA LYS A 109 0.32 -2.65 11.88
C LYS A 109 -0.41 -3.65 11.01
N LEU A 110 -0.17 -3.61 9.70
CA LEU A 110 -0.79 -4.54 8.78
C LEU A 110 -0.28 -5.98 8.98
N ILE A 111 1.00 -6.14 9.31
CA ILE A 111 1.57 -7.44 9.65
C ILE A 111 0.88 -8.01 10.89
N GLU A 112 0.72 -7.21 11.92
CA GLU A 112 0.02 -7.60 13.13
C GLU A 112 -1.41 -8.05 12.82
N HIS A 113 -2.10 -7.30 11.96
CA HIS A 113 -3.45 -7.63 11.52
C HIS A 113 -3.49 -8.97 10.77
N ALA A 114 -2.51 -9.21 9.88
CA ALA A 114 -2.46 -10.44 9.08
C ALA A 114 -2.25 -11.67 9.95
N PHE A 115 -1.33 -11.63 10.90
CA PHE A 115 -1.08 -12.77 11.78
C PHE A 115 -2.18 -12.97 12.82
N GLY A 116 -2.75 -11.87 13.33
CA GLY A 116 -3.76 -11.95 14.37
C GLY A 116 -5.16 -12.25 13.86
N GLU A 117 -5.65 -11.46 12.90
CA GLU A 117 -7.05 -11.53 12.48
C GLU A 117 -7.26 -12.36 11.21
N LEU A 118 -6.27 -12.39 10.31
CA LEU A 118 -6.39 -13.12 9.06
C LEU A 118 -5.74 -14.51 9.12
N ASP A 119 -5.12 -14.85 10.25
CA ASP A 119 -4.50 -16.17 10.49
C ASP A 119 -3.47 -16.54 9.40
N MET A 120 -2.69 -15.56 8.95
CA MET A 120 -1.63 -15.79 7.97
C MET A 120 -0.38 -16.32 8.64
N ASN A 121 0.33 -17.24 7.97
CA ASN A 121 1.57 -17.82 8.47
C ASN A 121 2.80 -17.21 7.82
N ARG A 122 2.64 -16.64 6.62
CA ARG A 122 3.76 -16.10 5.85
C ARG A 122 3.36 -14.79 5.17
N ILE A 123 4.24 -13.79 5.27
CA ILE A 123 4.05 -12.50 4.63
C ILE A 123 5.29 -12.18 3.82
N GLN A 124 5.11 -11.77 2.57
CA GLN A 124 6.17 -11.32 1.68
C GLN A 124 6.00 -9.85 1.38
N ILE A 125 7.11 -9.13 1.27
CA ILE A 125 7.11 -7.73 0.85
C ILE A 125 8.03 -7.63 -0.36
N LYS A 126 7.47 -7.22 -1.51
CA LYS A 126 8.25 -7.01 -2.72
C LYS A 126 8.65 -5.56 -2.85
N VAL A 127 9.91 -5.33 -3.14
CA VAL A 127 10.48 -3.99 -3.27
C VAL A 127 11.24 -3.92 -4.59
N ALA A 128 11.06 -2.83 -5.34
CA ALA A 128 11.79 -2.62 -6.58
C ALA A 128 13.29 -2.53 -6.30
N VAL A 129 14.09 -3.17 -7.16
CA VAL A 129 15.54 -3.11 -7.06
C VAL A 129 15.98 -1.65 -7.19
N GLY A 130 16.79 -1.18 -6.24
CA GLY A 130 17.24 0.21 -6.21
C GLY A 130 16.35 1.16 -5.43
N ASN A 131 15.19 0.71 -4.97
CA ASN A 131 14.33 1.53 -4.12
C ASN A 131 14.75 1.39 -2.65
N ASP A 132 15.81 2.08 -2.28
CA ASP A 132 16.40 1.96 -0.95
C ASP A 132 15.45 2.37 0.17
N LYS A 133 14.61 3.37 -0.06
CA LYS A 133 13.65 3.83 0.94
C LYS A 133 12.64 2.74 1.28
N SER A 134 12.11 2.06 0.27
CA SER A 134 11.16 0.97 0.48
C SER A 134 11.82 -0.27 1.07
N ARG A 135 13.08 -0.55 0.70
CA ARG A 135 13.82 -1.69 1.25
C ARG A 135 14.11 -1.56 2.73
N ARG A 136 14.33 -0.34 3.21
CA ARG A 136 14.60 -0.11 4.64
C ARG A 136 13.45 -0.55 5.53
N ILE A 137 12.23 -0.49 5.04
CA ILE A 137 11.05 -0.85 5.83
C ILE A 137 11.05 -2.32 6.20
N PRO A 138 11.11 -3.28 5.25
CA PRO A 138 11.17 -4.69 5.62
C PRO A 138 12.43 -5.05 6.38
N GLU A 139 13.58 -4.42 6.08
CA GLU A 139 14.81 -4.67 6.82
C GLU A 139 14.68 -4.28 8.29
N LYS A 140 14.09 -3.11 8.58
CA LYS A 140 13.86 -2.66 9.96
C LYS A 140 12.88 -3.55 10.71
N LEU A 141 11.96 -4.21 9.98
CA LEU A 141 10.98 -5.12 10.57
C LEU A 141 11.48 -6.56 10.64
N GLY A 142 12.73 -6.82 10.25
CA GLY A 142 13.35 -8.14 10.38
C GLY A 142 13.07 -9.07 9.21
N PHE A 143 12.59 -8.57 8.08
CA PHE A 143 12.39 -9.41 6.90
C PHE A 143 13.71 -9.71 6.20
N GLN A 144 13.80 -10.91 5.66
CA GLN A 144 14.92 -11.29 4.80
C GLN A 144 14.59 -10.86 3.37
N MET A 145 15.58 -10.25 2.73
CA MET A 145 15.43 -9.74 1.36
C MET A 145 15.97 -10.75 0.33
#